data_f4e1c2b363eaa80d382eddd6ff0be123
#
_entry.id   f4e1c2b363eaa80d382eddd6ff0be123
#
_cell.length_a   1.000
_cell.length_b   1.000
_cell.length_c   1.000
_cell.angle_alpha   90.00
_cell.angle_beta   90.00
_cell.angle_gamma   90.00
#
_symmetry.space_group_name_H-M   'P 1'
#
loop_
_entity.id
_entity.type
_entity.pdbx_description
1 polymer ?
#
loop_
_entity_poly.entity_id
_entity_poly.type
_entity_poly.pdbx_seq_one_letter_code
_entity_poly.pdbx_strand_id
1 'polypeptide(L)'
;MWRTIRFCMGLFAFSAWQCAVGGDLPKRPPVPTPEQLAWHEAEVGLFFHWAPNVYQGGEGDDRSTPRDKIHPDRFNATQWVEAVKAAGAGYMIFVAKHVGGYCAWQTSTTDYSIKTSPWKNGRGDLLGDLARACRSAEVRLGVYLCPRDDTQGAGDGGKAKKPDQQEAYNQIYRQQLTEILSNYGPMFEMWFDGGNIVPINDVIDRLSPGIIAFQGRRPGGSRWVGTEHGFAPYPCWNTIHWQPGETPKEGAGAPDGNAWCPAECDVSILRPSWFWKEGSDSRILSLKDLIEIYYMSVGRGVNLLLNATPDSHGEVPAAQMARLKEFGDEVRTRFARPLATTHGEGNNLSLEIGDGKEIDHVVVREDLRVGERVRKFKIEGRRPDGEWVTLVRGTQVGNRQIVPFPTVRVAAVRLTVLESAGPVIIRELSAFRVDRPVPKGAYRNDP
;
A
#
# COMPACT_ATOMS: atom_id res chain seq x y z
N MET A 1 -54.38 -11.07 -67.69
CA MET A 1 -54.25 -12.40 -67.03
C MET A 1 -53.35 -12.25 -65.84
N TRP A 2 -53.87 -12.00 -64.69
CA TRP A 2 -53.09 -11.89 -63.44
C TRP A 2 -53.69 -12.87 -62.46
N ARG A 3 -52.87 -13.85 -62.02
CA ARG A 3 -53.24 -14.83 -61.00
C ARG A 3 -52.84 -14.27 -59.61
N THR A 4 -53.85 -14.14 -58.79
CA THR A 4 -53.74 -13.77 -57.36
C THR A 4 -53.41 -15.01 -56.55
N ILE A 5 -52.28 -14.99 -55.84
CA ILE A 5 -51.89 -16.01 -54.84
C ILE A 5 -52.31 -15.50 -53.45
N ARG A 6 -53.17 -16.19 -52.79
CA ARG A 6 -53.55 -15.94 -51.40
C ARG A 6 -52.56 -16.65 -50.47
N PHE A 7 -51.91 -15.88 -49.57
CA PHE A 7 -51.16 -16.41 -48.47
C PHE A 7 -52.06 -16.59 -47.24
N CYS A 8 -52.13 -17.81 -46.73
CA CYS A 8 -52.75 -18.12 -45.42
C CYS A 8 -51.70 -17.78 -44.32
N MET A 9 -52.04 -16.83 -43.45
CA MET A 9 -51.32 -16.59 -42.22
C MET A 9 -51.83 -17.58 -41.17
N GLY A 10 -50.97 -18.53 -40.78
CA GLY A 10 -51.16 -19.35 -39.56
C GLY A 10 -50.69 -18.58 -38.33
N LEU A 11 -51.61 -18.29 -37.40
CA LEU A 11 -51.25 -17.77 -36.07
C LEU A 11 -50.64 -18.91 -35.23
N PHE A 12 -49.35 -18.81 -34.97
CA PHE A 12 -48.74 -19.59 -33.88
C PHE A 12 -48.80 -18.77 -32.58
N ALA A 13 -49.61 -19.24 -31.65
CA ALA A 13 -49.63 -18.72 -30.28
C ALA A 13 -48.38 -19.18 -29.55
N PHE A 14 -47.43 -18.26 -29.31
CA PHE A 14 -46.30 -18.46 -28.40
C PHE A 14 -46.81 -18.27 -26.97
N SER A 15 -46.99 -19.36 -26.23
CA SER A 15 -47.17 -19.30 -24.79
C SER A 15 -45.82 -18.92 -24.13
N ALA A 16 -45.75 -17.68 -23.64
CA ALA A 16 -44.63 -17.20 -22.84
C ALA A 16 -44.65 -17.90 -21.47
N TRP A 17 -43.76 -18.86 -21.28
CA TRP A 17 -43.42 -19.35 -19.96
C TRP A 17 -42.52 -18.28 -19.31
N GLN A 18 -43.10 -17.47 -18.46
CA GLN A 18 -42.38 -16.64 -17.50
C GLN A 18 -41.87 -17.56 -16.38
N CYS A 19 -40.67 -18.06 -16.51
CA CYS A 19 -39.87 -18.52 -15.37
C CYS A 19 -39.42 -17.31 -14.57
N ALA A 20 -40.17 -16.98 -13.52
CA ALA A 20 -39.69 -16.10 -12.47
C ALA A 20 -38.59 -16.85 -11.67
N VAL A 21 -37.34 -16.71 -12.07
CA VAL A 21 -36.17 -16.99 -11.22
C VAL A 21 -35.71 -15.64 -10.70
N GLY A 22 -36.42 -15.14 -9.70
CA GLY A 22 -35.96 -14.05 -8.85
C GLY A 22 -34.96 -14.58 -7.79
N GLY A 23 -33.82 -15.07 -8.21
CA GLY A 23 -32.67 -15.24 -7.35
C GLY A 23 -31.75 -14.07 -7.63
N ASP A 24 -31.45 -13.24 -6.63
CA ASP A 24 -30.37 -12.27 -6.70
C ASP A 24 -29.12 -13.01 -7.17
N LEU A 25 -28.64 -12.69 -8.38
CA LEU A 25 -27.34 -13.17 -8.83
C LEU A 25 -26.32 -12.75 -7.76
N PRO A 26 -25.44 -13.66 -7.29
CA PRO A 26 -24.45 -13.30 -6.28
C PRO A 26 -23.70 -12.07 -6.80
N LYS A 27 -23.76 -10.96 -6.04
CA LYS A 27 -23.05 -9.73 -6.38
C LYS A 27 -21.59 -10.10 -6.60
N ARG A 28 -21.06 -9.81 -7.78
CA ARG A 28 -19.63 -10.04 -8.05
C ARG A 28 -18.84 -9.26 -7.01
N PRO A 29 -17.84 -9.88 -6.36
CA PRO A 29 -17.00 -9.17 -5.42
C PRO A 29 -16.35 -7.96 -6.12
N PRO A 30 -16.13 -6.85 -5.40
CA PRO A 30 -15.40 -5.71 -5.93
C PRO A 30 -14.04 -6.15 -6.47
N VAL A 31 -13.59 -5.46 -7.52
CA VAL A 31 -12.28 -5.68 -8.16
C VAL A 31 -11.45 -4.42 -8.05
N PRO A 32 -10.11 -4.52 -7.99
CA PRO A 32 -9.23 -3.36 -8.01
C PRO A 32 -9.24 -2.64 -9.35
N THR A 33 -8.95 -1.34 -9.33
CA THR A 33 -8.58 -0.61 -10.56
C THR A 33 -7.20 -1.04 -11.05
N PRO A 34 -6.82 -0.73 -12.31
CA PRO A 34 -5.45 -0.98 -12.80
C PRO A 34 -4.37 -0.33 -11.92
N GLU A 35 -4.63 0.86 -11.39
CA GLU A 35 -3.72 1.59 -10.51
C GLU A 35 -3.59 0.90 -9.15
N GLN A 36 -4.70 0.40 -8.59
CA GLN A 36 -4.67 -0.40 -7.35
C GLN A 36 -3.94 -1.73 -7.55
N LEU A 37 -4.06 -2.37 -8.73
CA LEU A 37 -3.23 -3.55 -9.05
C LEU A 37 -1.75 -3.20 -9.09
N ALA A 38 -1.37 -2.10 -9.76
CA ALA A 38 0.01 -1.63 -9.80
C ALA A 38 0.55 -1.25 -8.41
N TRP A 39 -0.32 -0.76 -7.52
CA TRP A 39 0.00 -0.46 -6.13
C TRP A 39 0.22 -1.74 -5.32
N HIS A 40 -0.63 -2.75 -5.47
CA HIS A 40 -0.42 -4.07 -4.86
C HIS A 40 0.91 -4.71 -5.27
N GLU A 41 1.29 -4.60 -6.56
CA GLU A 41 2.56 -5.14 -7.06
C GLU A 41 3.79 -4.42 -6.49
N ALA A 42 3.63 -3.19 -6.03
CA ALA A 42 4.73 -2.43 -5.45
C ALA A 42 5.13 -2.93 -4.04
N GLU A 43 4.23 -3.59 -3.32
CA GLU A 43 4.40 -4.27 -2.02
C GLU A 43 5.04 -3.43 -0.92
N VAL A 44 6.21 -2.83 -1.16
CA VAL A 44 6.97 -2.01 -0.20
C VAL A 44 7.17 -0.61 -0.76
N GLY A 45 6.86 0.40 0.04
CA GLY A 45 7.23 1.80 -0.18
C GLY A 45 8.17 2.32 0.89
N LEU A 46 8.92 3.38 0.59
CA LEU A 46 9.61 4.16 1.61
C LEU A 46 8.91 5.49 1.83
N PHE A 47 8.69 5.84 3.09
CA PHE A 47 8.21 7.13 3.55
C PHE A 47 9.41 8.00 3.95
N PHE A 48 9.32 9.31 3.69
CA PHE A 48 10.37 10.25 4.09
C PHE A 48 9.76 11.44 4.80
N HIS A 49 10.01 11.51 6.12
CA HIS A 49 9.62 12.62 6.96
C HIS A 49 10.78 13.60 7.13
N TRP A 50 10.67 14.75 6.48
CA TRP A 50 11.58 15.87 6.67
C TRP A 50 10.78 17.18 6.70
N ALA A 51 10.92 17.94 7.80
CA ALA A 51 10.27 19.23 8.04
C ALA A 51 11.03 19.96 9.15
N PRO A 52 10.67 21.19 9.58
CA PRO A 52 11.33 21.89 10.69
C PRO A 52 11.48 21.09 11.98
N ASN A 53 10.67 20.07 12.18
CA ASN A 53 10.72 19.09 13.28
C ASN A 53 12.14 18.52 13.52
N VAL A 54 12.92 18.29 12.44
CA VAL A 54 14.28 17.73 12.54
C VAL A 54 15.27 18.67 13.23
N TYR A 55 14.97 19.97 13.29
CA TYR A 55 15.79 20.96 14.01
C TYR A 55 15.33 21.13 15.47
N GLN A 56 14.11 20.69 15.79
CA GLN A 56 13.48 20.82 17.11
C GLN A 56 13.59 19.56 17.94
N GLY A 57 13.88 18.42 17.30
CA GLY A 57 13.96 17.11 17.94
C GLY A 57 12.61 16.59 18.46
N GLY A 58 11.48 17.05 17.89
CA GLY A 58 10.10 16.70 18.26
C GLY A 58 9.29 16.10 17.13
N GLU A 59 8.13 15.49 17.46
CA GLU A 59 7.16 15.02 16.46
C GLU A 59 6.25 16.18 16.00
N GLY A 60 5.96 17.12 16.87
CA GLY A 60 5.23 18.36 16.56
C GLY A 60 6.17 19.46 16.11
N ASP A 61 5.72 20.27 15.17
CA ASP A 61 6.42 21.50 14.76
C ASP A 61 5.91 22.67 15.60
N ASP A 62 6.73 23.15 16.54
CA ASP A 62 6.42 24.29 17.41
C ASP A 62 6.70 25.65 16.77
N ARG A 63 7.22 25.64 15.53
CA ARG A 63 7.61 26.84 14.75
C ARG A 63 8.71 27.70 15.39
N SER A 64 9.44 27.14 16.35
CA SER A 64 10.55 27.83 17.02
C SER A 64 11.79 28.00 16.13
N THR A 65 11.94 27.15 15.10
CA THR A 65 13.07 27.23 14.17
C THR A 65 12.94 28.46 13.27
N PRO A 66 13.90 29.38 13.32
CA PRO A 66 13.92 30.53 12.40
C PRO A 66 13.99 30.04 10.94
N ARG A 67 13.26 30.69 10.04
CA ARG A 67 13.13 30.27 8.63
C ARG A 67 14.47 30.19 7.90
N ASP A 68 15.40 31.08 8.24
CA ASP A 68 16.76 31.10 7.71
C ASP A 68 17.65 29.96 8.23
N LYS A 69 17.19 29.22 9.24
CA LYS A 69 17.84 28.02 9.78
C LYS A 69 17.30 26.72 9.21
N ILE A 70 16.15 26.76 8.54
CA ILE A 70 15.56 25.59 7.85
C ILE A 70 16.32 25.42 6.51
N HIS A 71 17.43 24.70 6.55
CA HIS A 71 18.40 24.69 5.47
C HIS A 71 18.98 23.26 5.25
N PRO A 72 18.38 22.45 4.35
CA PRO A 72 18.88 21.10 4.05
C PRO A 72 20.10 21.18 3.10
N ASP A 73 21.23 21.65 3.61
CA ASP A 73 22.42 22.01 2.83
C ASP A 73 23.12 20.83 2.15
N ARG A 74 22.87 19.60 2.63
CA ARG A 74 23.39 18.34 2.02
C ARG A 74 22.31 17.48 1.38
N PHE A 75 21.09 18.01 1.22
CA PHE A 75 20.02 17.28 0.57
C PHE A 75 20.42 16.82 -0.83
N ASN A 76 20.28 15.51 -1.05
CA ASN A 76 20.53 14.85 -2.32
C ASN A 76 19.39 13.91 -2.67
N ALA A 77 18.54 14.30 -3.61
CA ALA A 77 17.40 13.50 -4.05
C ALA A 77 17.81 12.12 -4.59
N THR A 78 18.99 12.00 -5.20
CA THR A 78 19.51 10.71 -5.68
C THR A 78 19.77 9.75 -4.54
N GLN A 79 20.33 10.22 -3.40
CA GLN A 79 20.55 9.40 -2.21
C GLN A 79 19.23 8.83 -1.64
N TRP A 80 18.16 9.63 -1.64
CA TRP A 80 16.85 9.14 -1.18
C TRP A 80 16.30 8.06 -2.13
N VAL A 81 16.46 8.24 -3.43
CA VAL A 81 16.11 7.23 -4.43
C VAL A 81 16.95 5.96 -4.27
N GLU A 82 18.24 6.10 -3.96
CA GLU A 82 19.13 4.96 -3.64
C GLU A 82 18.65 4.20 -2.40
N ALA A 83 18.14 4.89 -1.37
CA ALA A 83 17.54 4.27 -0.20
C ALA A 83 16.33 3.40 -0.60
N VAL A 84 15.45 3.90 -1.48
CA VAL A 84 14.30 3.15 -2.02
C VAL A 84 14.76 1.87 -2.72
N LYS A 85 15.73 1.99 -3.62
CA LYS A 85 16.27 0.83 -4.36
C LYS A 85 16.98 -0.18 -3.45
N ALA A 86 17.73 0.32 -2.48
CA ALA A 86 18.46 -0.51 -1.51
C ALA A 86 17.49 -1.36 -0.66
N ALA A 87 16.38 -0.77 -0.22
CA ALA A 87 15.32 -1.46 0.50
C ALA A 87 14.51 -2.44 -0.38
N GLY A 88 14.68 -2.41 -1.70
CA GLY A 88 13.84 -3.17 -2.62
C GLY A 88 12.41 -2.64 -2.72
N ALA A 89 12.20 -1.37 -2.40
CA ALA A 89 10.90 -0.73 -2.44
C ALA A 89 10.50 -0.32 -3.87
N GLY A 90 9.22 -0.40 -4.20
CA GLY A 90 8.68 -0.08 -5.52
C GLY A 90 8.24 1.38 -5.68
N TYR A 91 8.13 2.15 -4.59
CA TYR A 91 7.72 3.54 -4.57
C TYR A 91 8.27 4.28 -3.36
N MET A 92 8.18 5.61 -3.40
CA MET A 92 8.41 6.46 -2.24
C MET A 92 7.27 7.42 -2.03
N ILE A 93 7.04 7.82 -0.78
CA ILE A 93 6.13 8.91 -0.41
C ILE A 93 6.93 9.96 0.34
N PHE A 94 6.85 11.20 -0.12
CA PHE A 94 7.49 12.34 0.51
C PHE A 94 6.48 13.17 1.30
N VAL A 95 6.79 13.49 2.56
CA VAL A 95 5.99 14.40 3.39
C VAL A 95 6.24 15.84 2.93
N ALA A 96 5.43 16.30 1.99
CA ALA A 96 5.55 17.65 1.48
C ALA A 96 5.00 18.71 2.45
N LYS A 97 3.94 18.38 3.21
CA LYS A 97 3.43 19.19 4.31
C LYS A 97 2.92 18.31 5.44
N HIS A 98 3.52 18.42 6.63
CA HIS A 98 3.04 17.79 7.87
C HIS A 98 2.07 18.73 8.62
N VAL A 99 1.54 18.30 9.76
CA VAL A 99 0.55 19.03 10.59
C VAL A 99 0.98 20.45 10.97
N GLY A 100 2.28 20.72 11.09
CA GLY A 100 2.84 22.03 11.38
C GLY A 100 2.61 23.09 10.29
N GLY A 101 2.25 22.66 9.07
CA GLY A 101 1.94 23.54 7.95
C GLY A 101 3.13 24.00 7.11
N TYR A 102 4.36 23.52 7.40
CA TYR A 102 5.53 23.84 6.57
C TYR A 102 5.44 23.12 5.22
N CYS A 103 5.57 23.92 4.14
CA CYS A 103 5.53 23.38 2.76
C CYS A 103 6.94 23.21 2.21
N ALA A 104 7.33 21.97 1.89
CA ALA A 104 8.66 21.63 1.37
C ALA A 104 8.82 21.85 -0.15
N TRP A 105 7.95 22.67 -0.77
CA TRP A 105 7.96 23.05 -2.18
C TRP A 105 7.70 24.56 -2.34
N GLN A 106 7.84 25.07 -3.56
CA GLN A 106 7.64 26.49 -3.90
C GLN A 106 6.15 26.82 -4.00
N THR A 107 5.43 26.79 -2.86
CA THR A 107 4.00 27.12 -2.82
C THR A 107 3.74 28.61 -2.91
N SER A 108 2.61 28.96 -3.55
CA SER A 108 2.08 30.32 -3.55
C SER A 108 1.22 30.64 -2.31
N THR A 109 0.83 29.62 -1.53
CA THR A 109 -0.23 29.75 -0.50
C THR A 109 0.27 30.25 0.86
N THR A 110 1.55 30.10 1.16
CA THR A 110 2.13 30.49 2.45
C THR A 110 3.61 30.84 2.32
N ASP A 111 4.09 31.70 3.23
CA ASP A 111 5.54 31.95 3.41
C ASP A 111 6.19 30.95 4.37
N TYR A 112 5.40 30.10 5.07
CA TYR A 112 5.95 29.02 5.87
C TYR A 112 6.30 27.82 4.96
N SER A 113 7.37 28.02 4.21
CA SER A 113 7.79 27.06 3.17
C SER A 113 9.27 27.20 2.85
N ILE A 114 9.79 26.24 2.09
CA ILE A 114 11.20 26.21 1.63
C ILE A 114 11.60 27.45 0.81
N LYS A 115 10.66 28.18 0.22
CA LYS A 115 10.94 29.41 -0.55
C LYS A 115 11.53 30.52 0.31
N THR A 116 11.29 30.51 1.61
CA THR A 116 11.86 31.51 2.56
C THR A 116 13.16 31.05 3.20
N SER A 117 13.61 29.82 2.92
CA SER A 117 14.93 29.32 3.28
C SER A 117 16.03 29.94 2.41
N PRO A 118 17.24 30.20 2.93
CA PRO A 118 18.39 30.62 2.13
C PRO A 118 18.90 29.52 1.21
N TRP A 119 18.44 28.28 1.38
CA TRP A 119 18.85 27.15 0.57
C TRP A 119 18.61 27.40 -0.92
N LYS A 120 19.66 27.19 -1.73
CA LYS A 120 19.65 27.50 -3.18
C LYS A 120 19.19 28.94 -3.50
N ASN A 121 19.54 29.90 -2.61
CA ASN A 121 19.15 31.31 -2.72
C ASN A 121 17.62 31.52 -2.81
N GLY A 122 16.84 30.83 -1.97
CA GLY A 122 15.38 30.89 -1.94
C GLY A 122 14.68 30.17 -3.09
N ARG A 123 15.42 29.43 -3.92
CA ARG A 123 14.89 28.62 -5.05
C ARG A 123 14.92 27.13 -4.80
N GLY A 124 15.15 26.73 -3.56
CA GLY A 124 15.12 25.32 -3.17
C GLY A 124 13.72 24.74 -3.34
N ASP A 125 13.61 23.50 -3.81
CA ASP A 125 12.36 22.77 -3.99
C ASP A 125 12.63 21.28 -3.85
N LEU A 126 12.39 20.75 -2.61
CA LEU A 126 12.67 19.34 -2.33
C LEU A 126 11.79 18.43 -3.19
N LEU A 127 10.49 18.76 -3.30
CA LEU A 127 9.56 17.95 -4.08
C LEU A 127 9.95 17.94 -5.56
N GLY A 128 10.36 19.10 -6.11
CA GLY A 128 10.82 19.21 -7.49
C GLY A 128 12.07 18.40 -7.77
N ASP A 129 13.05 18.44 -6.84
CA ASP A 129 14.28 17.64 -6.97
C ASP A 129 13.98 16.14 -6.88
N LEU A 130 13.11 15.71 -5.93
CA LEU A 130 12.69 14.32 -5.80
C LEU A 130 11.90 13.83 -7.03
N ALA A 131 10.99 14.65 -7.56
CA ALA A 131 10.23 14.31 -8.76
C ALA A 131 11.14 14.06 -9.98
N ARG A 132 12.21 14.85 -10.13
CA ARG A 132 13.20 14.64 -11.18
C ARG A 132 14.04 13.38 -10.96
N ALA A 133 14.53 13.16 -9.73
CA ALA A 133 15.34 11.99 -9.39
C ALA A 133 14.54 10.68 -9.54
N CYS A 134 13.31 10.65 -9.04
CA CYS A 134 12.40 9.50 -9.16
C CYS A 134 12.12 9.14 -10.62
N ARG A 135 11.81 10.15 -11.45
CA ARG A 135 11.58 9.95 -12.89
C ARG A 135 12.81 9.38 -13.60
N SER A 136 14.00 9.92 -13.31
CA SER A 136 15.26 9.45 -13.91
C SER A 136 15.63 8.02 -13.49
N ALA A 137 15.18 7.59 -12.33
CA ALA A 137 15.49 6.29 -11.74
C ALA A 137 14.35 5.26 -11.86
N GLU A 138 13.23 5.65 -12.50
CA GLU A 138 12.01 4.85 -12.65
C GLU A 138 11.39 4.42 -11.31
N VAL A 139 11.55 5.26 -10.27
CA VAL A 139 10.89 5.09 -8.98
C VAL A 139 9.58 5.87 -8.99
N ARG A 140 8.50 5.25 -8.51
CA ARG A 140 7.19 5.90 -8.40
C ARG A 140 7.20 6.87 -7.22
N LEU A 141 6.71 8.10 -7.42
CA LEU A 141 6.62 9.12 -6.38
C LEU A 141 5.19 9.33 -5.94
N GLY A 142 4.95 9.25 -4.64
CA GLY A 142 3.75 9.71 -3.96
C GLY A 142 4.06 10.88 -3.03
N VAL A 143 3.01 11.55 -2.56
CA VAL A 143 3.13 12.72 -1.69
C VAL A 143 2.14 12.62 -0.53
N TYR A 144 2.64 12.88 0.68
CA TYR A 144 1.82 13.13 1.85
C TYR A 144 1.56 14.65 1.92
N LEU A 145 0.28 15.01 1.91
CA LEU A 145 -0.19 16.38 2.09
C LEU A 145 -1.20 16.39 3.23
N CYS A 146 -0.75 16.68 4.45
CA CYS A 146 -1.61 16.67 5.62
C CYS A 146 -2.78 17.67 5.48
N PRO A 147 -4.03 17.22 5.66
CA PRO A 147 -5.15 18.15 5.69
C PRO A 147 -5.17 19.02 6.94
N ARG A 148 -4.60 18.55 8.07
CA ARG A 148 -4.37 19.40 9.23
C ARG A 148 -3.26 20.41 8.92
N ASP A 149 -3.46 21.65 9.38
CA ASP A 149 -2.52 22.74 9.21
C ASP A 149 -2.62 23.72 10.41
N ASP A 150 -1.67 23.58 11.32
CA ASP A 150 -1.67 24.36 12.56
C ASP A 150 -1.40 25.86 12.30
N THR A 151 -0.79 26.24 11.15
CA THR A 151 -0.60 27.65 10.76
C THR A 151 -1.89 28.30 10.30
N GLN A 152 -2.79 27.52 9.73
CA GLN A 152 -4.09 27.97 9.22
C GLN A 152 -5.22 27.74 10.23
N GLY A 153 -4.93 27.19 11.40
CA GLY A 153 -5.94 26.85 12.40
C GLY A 153 -6.89 25.73 11.95
N ALA A 154 -6.43 24.86 11.05
CA ALA A 154 -7.16 23.67 10.62
C ALA A 154 -6.72 22.46 11.45
N GLY A 155 -7.66 21.76 12.07
CA GLY A 155 -7.47 20.52 12.80
C GLY A 155 -7.53 19.27 11.89
N ASP A 156 -7.73 18.11 12.50
CA ASP A 156 -7.75 16.83 11.82
C ASP A 156 -8.74 16.80 10.64
N GLY A 157 -8.33 16.18 9.56
CA GLY A 157 -9.09 16.13 8.32
C GLY A 157 -9.25 17.49 7.61
N GLY A 158 -8.60 18.56 8.08
CA GLY A 158 -8.73 19.90 7.51
C GLY A 158 -9.93 20.70 8.04
N LYS A 159 -10.46 20.32 9.21
CA LYS A 159 -11.57 21.04 9.84
C LYS A 159 -11.06 22.32 10.50
N ALA A 160 -11.51 23.48 10.01
CA ALA A 160 -11.13 24.76 10.60
C ALA A 160 -11.66 24.87 12.05
N LYS A 161 -10.81 25.37 12.96
CA LYS A 161 -11.20 25.62 14.36
C LYS A 161 -12.34 26.66 14.49
N LYS A 162 -12.39 27.61 13.54
CA LYS A 162 -13.46 28.57 13.40
C LYS A 162 -14.26 28.30 12.14
N PRO A 163 -15.58 28.00 12.22
CA PRO A 163 -16.37 27.57 11.07
C PRO A 163 -16.41 28.60 9.92
N ASP A 164 -16.33 29.89 10.23
CA ASP A 164 -16.28 30.98 9.25
C ASP A 164 -14.97 31.03 8.43
N GLN A 165 -13.93 30.30 8.86
CA GLN A 165 -12.65 30.17 8.16
C GLN A 165 -12.56 28.93 7.29
N GLN A 166 -13.55 28.01 7.32
CA GLN A 166 -13.47 26.75 6.61
C GLN A 166 -13.29 26.94 5.10
N GLU A 167 -14.04 27.85 4.49
CA GLU A 167 -13.97 28.04 3.04
C GLU A 167 -12.62 28.65 2.62
N ALA A 168 -12.10 29.60 3.40
CA ALA A 168 -10.76 30.16 3.14
C ALA A 168 -9.68 29.06 3.20
N TYR A 169 -9.77 28.16 4.19
CA TYR A 169 -8.84 27.03 4.29
C TYR A 169 -9.03 26.02 3.15
N ASN A 170 -10.27 25.73 2.76
CA ASN A 170 -10.54 24.88 1.62
C ASN A 170 -9.83 25.38 0.35
N GLN A 171 -9.87 26.67 0.09
CA GLN A 171 -9.20 27.29 -1.07
C GLN A 171 -7.68 27.13 -1.00
N ILE A 172 -7.08 27.38 0.18
CA ILE A 172 -5.64 27.20 0.41
C ILE A 172 -5.23 25.74 0.13
N TYR A 173 -5.92 24.78 0.75
CA TYR A 173 -5.57 23.37 0.62
C TYR A 173 -5.77 22.84 -0.82
N ARG A 174 -6.85 23.27 -1.48
CA ARG A 174 -7.11 22.95 -2.90
C ARG A 174 -6.04 23.52 -3.82
N GLN A 175 -5.56 24.74 -3.54
CA GLN A 175 -4.46 25.35 -4.29
C GLN A 175 -3.16 24.55 -4.08
N GLN A 176 -2.81 24.16 -2.85
CA GLN A 176 -1.66 23.32 -2.54
C GLN A 176 -1.70 21.99 -3.31
N LEU A 177 -2.85 21.30 -3.29
CA LEU A 177 -3.04 20.07 -4.04
C LEU A 177 -2.92 20.30 -5.55
N THR A 178 -3.47 21.40 -6.07
CA THR A 178 -3.39 21.77 -7.49
C THR A 178 -1.92 22.00 -7.89
N GLU A 179 -1.15 22.71 -7.09
CA GLU A 179 0.28 22.94 -7.34
C GLU A 179 1.05 21.61 -7.43
N ILE A 180 0.81 20.70 -6.49
CA ILE A 180 1.49 19.38 -6.45
C ILE A 180 1.12 18.55 -7.69
N LEU A 181 -0.16 18.41 -7.99
CA LEU A 181 -0.61 17.56 -9.09
C LEU A 181 -0.32 18.15 -10.48
N SER A 182 -0.12 19.47 -10.60
CA SER A 182 0.14 20.13 -11.88
C SER A 182 1.63 20.27 -12.19
N ASN A 183 2.49 20.47 -11.19
CA ASN A 183 3.86 20.96 -11.43
C ASN A 183 4.94 19.87 -11.31
N TYR A 184 4.65 18.73 -10.64
CA TYR A 184 5.66 17.74 -10.28
C TYR A 184 5.53 16.41 -11.02
N GLY A 185 4.60 16.31 -11.97
CA GLY A 185 4.35 15.12 -12.78
C GLY A 185 3.37 14.16 -12.13
N PRO A 186 3.19 12.96 -12.71
CA PRO A 186 2.23 12.00 -12.18
C PRO A 186 2.64 11.53 -10.79
N MET A 187 1.67 11.54 -9.86
CA MET A 187 1.85 11.02 -8.52
C MET A 187 1.25 9.61 -8.43
N PHE A 188 1.97 8.72 -7.75
CA PHE A 188 1.56 7.33 -7.56
C PHE A 188 0.49 7.20 -6.46
N GLU A 189 0.69 7.94 -5.37
CA GLU A 189 -0.21 7.95 -4.22
C GLU A 189 -0.25 9.34 -3.57
N MET A 190 -1.44 9.74 -3.11
CA MET A 190 -1.62 10.90 -2.24
C MET A 190 -2.06 10.43 -0.86
N TRP A 191 -1.32 10.84 0.14
CA TRP A 191 -1.54 10.47 1.53
C TRP A 191 -2.24 11.60 2.30
N PHE A 192 -3.45 11.33 2.84
CA PHE A 192 -4.28 12.27 3.61
C PHE A 192 -4.43 11.76 5.03
N ASP A 193 -3.49 12.12 5.89
CA ASP A 193 -3.44 11.69 7.28
C ASP A 193 -4.69 12.12 8.06
N GLY A 194 -5.32 11.16 8.75
CA GLY A 194 -6.57 11.39 9.48
C GLY A 194 -7.80 11.63 8.59
N GLY A 195 -7.71 11.29 7.29
CA GLY A 195 -8.75 11.55 6.30
C GLY A 195 -8.80 13.01 5.85
N ASN A 196 -9.76 13.37 5.00
CA ASN A 196 -9.86 14.71 4.43
C ASN A 196 -11.32 15.13 4.23
N ILE A 197 -11.75 16.21 4.89
CA ILE A 197 -13.09 16.79 4.70
C ILE A 197 -13.13 17.91 3.67
N VAL A 198 -11.96 18.45 3.26
CA VAL A 198 -11.88 19.47 2.22
C VAL A 198 -12.36 18.89 0.90
N PRO A 199 -13.26 19.56 0.15
CA PRO A 199 -13.76 19.04 -1.13
C PRO A 199 -12.66 19.14 -2.20
N ILE A 200 -11.99 18.03 -2.49
CA ILE A 200 -10.85 17.96 -3.43
C ILE A 200 -11.06 17.00 -4.59
N ASN A 201 -12.17 16.22 -4.60
CA ASN A 201 -12.36 15.18 -5.61
C ASN A 201 -12.34 15.72 -7.05
N ASP A 202 -12.93 16.91 -7.27
CA ASP A 202 -12.90 17.58 -8.57
C ASP A 202 -11.49 17.97 -9.04
N VAL A 203 -10.60 18.33 -8.11
CA VAL A 203 -9.18 18.60 -8.41
C VAL A 203 -8.48 17.30 -8.83
N ILE A 204 -8.69 16.24 -8.06
CA ILE A 204 -8.10 14.92 -8.35
C ILE A 204 -8.64 14.37 -9.68
N ASP A 205 -9.96 14.40 -9.90
CA ASP A 205 -10.60 13.89 -11.12
C ASP A 205 -10.10 14.59 -12.38
N ARG A 206 -9.76 15.86 -12.27
CA ARG A 206 -9.22 16.65 -13.39
C ARG A 206 -7.73 16.41 -13.63
N LEU A 207 -6.91 16.32 -12.56
CA LEU A 207 -5.45 16.36 -12.67
C LEU A 207 -4.78 14.98 -12.53
N SER A 208 -5.39 14.05 -11.81
CA SER A 208 -4.83 12.73 -11.54
C SER A 208 -5.92 11.71 -11.21
N PRO A 209 -6.85 11.39 -12.12
CA PRO A 209 -8.05 10.60 -11.83
C PRO A 209 -7.78 9.19 -11.31
N GLY A 210 -6.64 8.59 -11.70
CA GLY A 210 -6.23 7.24 -11.30
C GLY A 210 -5.36 7.17 -10.05
N ILE A 211 -5.09 8.30 -9.36
CA ILE A 211 -4.20 8.31 -8.20
C ILE A 211 -4.77 7.48 -7.04
N ILE A 212 -3.92 6.73 -6.36
CA ILE A 212 -4.29 6.10 -5.09
C ILE A 212 -4.41 7.18 -4.01
N ALA A 213 -5.59 7.29 -3.41
CA ALA A 213 -5.85 8.26 -2.35
C ALA A 213 -5.94 7.53 -0.99
N PHE A 214 -4.85 7.54 -0.23
CA PHE A 214 -4.83 6.98 1.12
C PHE A 214 -5.77 7.79 2.03
N GLN A 215 -6.72 7.09 2.66
CA GLN A 215 -7.82 7.68 3.45
C GLN A 215 -8.63 8.74 2.69
N GLY A 216 -8.59 8.73 1.37
CA GLY A 216 -9.37 9.62 0.51
C GLY A 216 -10.85 9.23 0.50
N ARG A 217 -11.73 10.24 0.46
CA ARG A 217 -13.20 10.05 0.45
C ARG A 217 -13.73 9.81 -0.96
N ARG A 218 -13.08 8.88 -1.69
CA ARG A 218 -13.38 8.57 -3.09
C ARG A 218 -13.08 7.09 -3.40
N PRO A 219 -13.69 6.51 -4.47
CA PRO A 219 -13.31 5.18 -4.95
C PRO A 219 -11.84 5.15 -5.43
N GLY A 220 -11.22 3.97 -5.45
CA GLY A 220 -9.85 3.78 -5.96
C GLY A 220 -8.75 4.14 -4.96
N GLY A 221 -9.08 4.38 -3.69
CA GLY A 221 -8.13 4.69 -2.64
C GLY A 221 -7.61 3.45 -1.90
N SER A 222 -6.81 3.72 -0.88
CA SER A 222 -6.30 2.79 0.13
C SER A 222 -6.72 3.24 1.53
N ARG A 223 -6.56 2.36 2.52
CA ARG A 223 -6.91 2.63 3.92
C ARG A 223 -5.77 2.25 4.86
N TRP A 224 -5.81 2.79 6.05
CA TRP A 224 -4.88 2.46 7.11
C TRP A 224 -5.23 1.13 7.81
N VAL A 225 -4.24 0.37 8.26
CA VAL A 225 -4.46 -0.82 9.10
C VAL A 225 -4.87 -0.49 10.54
N GLY A 226 -4.77 0.78 10.97
CA GLY A 226 -5.14 1.24 12.32
C GLY A 226 -4.02 1.17 13.36
N THR A 227 -2.76 0.96 12.96
CA THR A 227 -1.61 0.91 13.86
C THR A 227 -0.30 1.20 13.13
N GLU A 228 0.58 1.99 13.78
CA GLU A 228 1.92 2.34 13.29
C GLU A 228 2.98 1.28 13.59
N HIS A 229 2.58 0.02 13.80
CA HIS A 229 3.52 -1.06 14.11
C HIS A 229 4.05 -1.79 12.88
N GLY A 230 3.52 -1.49 11.69
CA GLY A 230 3.82 -2.20 10.47
C GLY A 230 3.20 -3.60 10.40
N PHE A 231 2.21 -3.90 11.23
CA PHE A 231 1.55 -5.20 11.31
C PHE A 231 0.11 -5.13 10.82
N ALA A 232 -0.21 -5.90 9.81
CA ALA A 232 -1.58 -6.11 9.38
C ALA A 232 -2.28 -7.13 10.28
N PRO A 233 -3.58 -6.99 10.58
CA PRO A 233 -4.38 -8.09 11.10
C PRO A 233 -4.39 -9.26 10.12
N TYR A 234 -4.80 -10.44 10.59
CA TYR A 234 -5.05 -11.59 9.72
C TYR A 234 -6.38 -12.24 10.11
N PRO A 235 -7.30 -12.41 9.15
CA PRO A 235 -7.24 -11.94 7.75
C PRO A 235 -7.29 -10.42 7.64
N CYS A 236 -6.77 -9.87 6.51
CA CYS A 236 -6.88 -8.46 6.17
C CYS A 236 -7.42 -8.32 4.73
N TRP A 237 -8.73 -8.16 4.63
CA TRP A 237 -9.46 -8.16 3.36
C TRP A 237 -9.23 -6.87 2.57
N ASN A 238 -9.14 -6.97 1.25
CA ASN A 238 -9.00 -5.81 0.36
C ASN A 238 -10.32 -5.09 0.09
N THR A 239 -11.42 -5.58 0.63
CA THR A 239 -12.75 -4.98 0.51
C THR A 239 -13.24 -4.43 1.84
N ILE A 240 -14.09 -3.40 1.77
CA ILE A 240 -14.73 -2.74 2.91
C ILE A 240 -16.21 -2.46 2.62
N HIS A 241 -17.00 -2.25 3.67
CA HIS A 241 -18.29 -1.59 3.56
C HIS A 241 -18.05 -0.09 3.53
N TRP A 242 -18.31 0.55 2.39
CA TRP A 242 -18.04 1.95 2.17
C TRP A 242 -19.20 2.65 1.48
N GLN A 243 -19.44 3.92 1.83
CA GLN A 243 -20.40 4.81 1.20
C GLN A 243 -19.69 6.04 0.60
N PRO A 244 -20.18 6.56 -0.55
CA PRO A 244 -19.60 7.73 -1.18
C PRO A 244 -19.49 8.93 -0.21
N GLY A 245 -18.30 9.52 -0.14
CA GLY A 245 -18.02 10.65 0.72
C GLY A 245 -17.61 10.31 2.15
N GLU A 246 -17.50 9.04 2.52
CA GLU A 246 -16.93 8.62 3.81
C GLU A 246 -15.41 8.41 3.70
N THR A 247 -14.68 8.70 4.77
CA THR A 247 -13.30 8.22 4.92
C THR A 247 -13.33 6.71 5.11
N PRO A 248 -12.51 5.94 4.37
CA PRO A 248 -12.45 4.49 4.54
C PRO A 248 -12.15 4.09 5.98
N LYS A 249 -12.90 3.12 6.50
CA LYS A 249 -12.66 2.59 7.85
C LYS A 249 -11.35 1.80 7.87
N GLU A 250 -10.60 2.00 8.92
CA GLU A 250 -9.34 1.33 9.23
C GLU A 250 -9.51 -0.17 9.53
N GLY A 251 -8.40 -0.89 9.62
CA GLY A 251 -8.35 -2.26 10.16
C GLY A 251 -8.49 -3.35 9.12
N ALA A 252 -9.10 -4.47 9.51
CA ALA A 252 -9.08 -5.74 8.78
C ALA A 252 -9.90 -5.77 7.48
N GLY A 253 -10.76 -4.78 7.22
CA GLY A 253 -11.70 -4.84 6.10
C GLY A 253 -12.83 -5.87 6.31
N ALA A 254 -13.53 -6.24 5.23
CA ALA A 254 -14.66 -7.14 5.28
C ALA A 254 -14.70 -8.03 4.01
N PRO A 255 -14.87 -9.37 4.14
CA PRO A 255 -14.89 -10.27 2.99
C PRO A 255 -16.09 -10.09 2.08
N ASP A 256 -17.16 -9.48 2.59
CA ASP A 256 -18.44 -9.16 1.92
C ASP A 256 -18.58 -7.66 1.62
N GLY A 257 -17.48 -6.90 1.71
CA GLY A 257 -17.44 -5.47 1.43
C GLY A 257 -17.92 -5.12 0.02
N ASN A 258 -18.43 -3.90 -0.16
CA ASN A 258 -19.00 -3.41 -1.41
C ASN A 258 -18.03 -2.55 -2.23
N ALA A 259 -16.83 -2.26 -1.70
CA ALA A 259 -15.81 -1.45 -2.37
C ALA A 259 -14.41 -2.05 -2.18
N TRP A 260 -13.57 -1.97 -3.24
CA TRP A 260 -12.16 -2.32 -3.15
C TRP A 260 -11.40 -1.17 -2.53
N CYS A 261 -10.78 -1.40 -1.38
CA CYS A 261 -9.98 -0.41 -0.65
C CYS A 261 -8.92 -1.15 0.17
N PRO A 262 -7.76 -1.47 -0.44
CA PRO A 262 -6.72 -2.25 0.22
C PRO A 262 -6.11 -1.50 1.38
N ALA A 263 -5.57 -2.23 2.34
CA ALA A 263 -4.91 -1.65 3.49
C ALA A 263 -3.42 -1.39 3.22
N GLU A 264 -2.87 -0.38 3.91
CA GLU A 264 -1.45 -0.09 4.00
C GLU A 264 -1.01 -0.13 5.47
N CYS A 265 0.15 -0.76 5.72
CA CYS A 265 0.86 -0.72 7.00
C CYS A 265 1.93 0.34 6.94
N ASP A 266 2.01 1.20 7.92
CA ASP A 266 3.10 2.14 8.08
C ASP A 266 3.89 1.87 9.36
N VAL A 267 5.18 2.19 9.35
CA VAL A 267 6.07 2.09 10.51
C VAL A 267 7.32 2.89 10.28
N SER A 268 7.79 3.56 11.33
CA SER A 268 9.09 4.24 11.26
C SER A 268 10.25 3.30 11.60
N ILE A 269 11.36 3.43 10.86
CA ILE A 269 12.62 2.76 11.17
C ILE A 269 13.18 3.18 12.55
N LEU A 270 12.79 4.38 13.04
CA LEU A 270 13.13 4.93 14.35
C LEU A 270 11.97 4.86 15.36
N ARG A 271 11.03 3.98 15.14
CA ARG A 271 9.81 3.91 15.96
C ARG A 271 10.05 4.15 17.47
N PRO A 272 9.18 4.93 18.16
CA PRO A 272 7.95 5.58 17.66
C PRO A 272 8.15 6.92 16.95
N SER A 273 9.39 7.37 16.70
CA SER A 273 9.65 8.68 16.10
C SER A 273 9.53 8.64 14.58
N TRP A 274 8.76 9.58 14.01
CA TRP A 274 8.63 9.79 12.58
C TRP A 274 9.71 10.70 11.99
N PHE A 275 10.24 11.61 12.82
CA PHE A 275 11.30 12.52 12.43
C PHE A 275 12.65 12.13 13.04
N TRP A 276 13.72 12.48 12.35
CA TRP A 276 15.08 12.29 12.84
C TRP A 276 15.34 13.14 14.09
N LYS A 277 16.14 12.60 14.98
CA LYS A 277 16.69 13.28 16.17
C LYS A 277 18.16 12.94 16.30
N GLU A 278 18.94 13.91 16.76
CA GLU A 278 20.34 13.68 17.05
C GLU A 278 20.52 12.50 18.03
N GLY A 279 21.48 11.61 17.73
CA GLY A 279 21.75 10.41 18.53
C GLY A 279 20.73 9.27 18.39
N SER A 280 19.77 9.36 17.46
CA SER A 280 18.70 8.35 17.29
C SER A 280 19.14 7.05 16.61
N ASP A 281 20.38 6.95 16.09
CA ASP A 281 20.86 5.76 15.37
C ASP A 281 20.80 4.47 16.21
N SER A 282 20.95 4.57 17.53
CA SER A 282 20.82 3.43 18.46
C SER A 282 19.39 2.85 18.53
N ARG A 283 18.41 3.58 17.99
CA ARG A 283 16.98 3.20 17.99
C ARG A 283 16.54 2.62 16.67
N ILE A 284 17.41 2.54 15.66
CA ILE A 284 17.10 1.94 14.37
C ILE A 284 16.64 0.50 14.61
N LEU A 285 15.45 0.15 14.09
CA LEU A 285 14.90 -1.20 14.16
C LEU A 285 15.92 -2.23 13.68
N SER A 286 16.01 -3.35 14.40
CA SER A 286 16.90 -4.44 14.01
C SER A 286 16.45 -5.07 12.70
N LEU A 287 17.36 -5.73 11.97
CA LEU A 287 17.00 -6.52 10.78
C LEU A 287 15.92 -7.56 11.12
N LYS A 288 16.00 -8.16 12.30
CA LYS A 288 15.00 -9.13 12.78
C LYS A 288 13.60 -8.50 12.87
N ASP A 289 13.49 -7.30 13.44
CA ASP A 289 12.21 -6.59 13.56
C ASP A 289 11.66 -6.20 12.18
N LEU A 290 12.50 -5.73 11.27
CA LEU A 290 12.10 -5.40 9.90
C LEU A 290 11.61 -6.63 9.11
N ILE A 291 12.25 -7.78 9.30
CA ILE A 291 11.79 -9.03 8.69
C ILE A 291 10.47 -9.49 9.31
N GLU A 292 10.28 -9.34 10.61
CA GLU A 292 8.99 -9.61 11.25
C GLU A 292 7.89 -8.72 10.67
N ILE A 293 8.15 -7.42 10.53
CA ILE A 293 7.23 -6.46 9.89
C ILE A 293 6.90 -6.90 8.47
N TYR A 294 7.88 -7.32 7.67
CA TYR A 294 7.66 -7.80 6.31
C TYR A 294 6.72 -9.01 6.25
N TYR A 295 6.91 -10.00 7.12
CA TYR A 295 6.01 -11.16 7.20
C TYR A 295 4.61 -10.78 7.67
N MET A 296 4.52 -9.77 8.57
CA MET A 296 3.26 -9.35 9.18
C MET A 296 2.51 -8.30 8.37
N SER A 297 3.09 -7.78 7.28
CA SER A 297 2.47 -6.85 6.33
C SER A 297 2.38 -7.47 4.93
N VAL A 298 3.46 -7.44 4.16
CA VAL A 298 3.52 -7.99 2.79
C VAL A 298 3.18 -9.48 2.77
N GLY A 299 3.68 -10.23 3.76
CA GLY A 299 3.36 -11.64 3.93
C GLY A 299 1.90 -11.94 4.30
N ARG A 300 1.09 -10.91 4.56
CA ARG A 300 -0.36 -10.96 4.79
C ARG A 300 -1.16 -10.26 3.68
N GLY A 301 -0.51 -9.96 2.55
CA GLY A 301 -1.14 -9.35 1.38
C GLY A 301 -1.36 -7.83 1.46
N VAL A 302 -0.70 -7.15 2.40
CA VAL A 302 -0.84 -5.71 2.68
C VAL A 302 0.45 -4.97 2.36
N ASN A 303 0.38 -3.82 1.69
CA ASN A 303 1.57 -3.02 1.40
C ASN A 303 2.20 -2.48 2.68
N LEU A 304 3.53 -2.44 2.69
CA LEU A 304 4.34 -1.86 3.76
C LEU A 304 4.89 -0.50 3.32
N LEU A 305 4.65 0.54 4.11
CA LEU A 305 5.26 1.85 3.97
C LEU A 305 6.23 2.08 5.13
N LEU A 306 7.53 1.85 4.88
CA LEU A 306 8.60 1.96 5.87
C LEU A 306 9.19 3.37 5.84
N ASN A 307 9.11 4.10 6.96
CA ASN A 307 9.64 5.45 7.04
C ASN A 307 11.14 5.47 7.31
N ALA A 308 11.87 6.17 6.45
CA ALA A 308 13.23 6.64 6.68
C ALA A 308 13.19 8.11 7.11
N THR A 309 14.14 8.51 7.97
CA THR A 309 14.12 9.82 8.60
C THR A 309 15.40 10.60 8.23
N PRO A 310 15.35 11.44 7.18
CA PRO A 310 16.50 12.29 6.84
C PRO A 310 16.82 13.26 7.98
N ASP A 311 18.10 13.55 8.16
CA ASP A 311 18.60 14.43 9.21
C ASP A 311 18.35 15.94 8.93
N SER A 312 18.83 16.81 9.81
CA SER A 312 18.69 18.26 9.65
C SER A 312 19.40 18.82 8.41
N HIS A 313 20.36 18.10 7.85
CA HIS A 313 21.04 18.45 6.60
C HIS A 313 20.32 17.90 5.35
N GLY A 314 19.24 17.12 5.52
CA GLY A 314 18.48 16.51 4.44
C GLY A 314 19.11 15.22 3.89
N GLU A 315 20.06 14.60 4.60
CA GLU A 315 20.62 13.30 4.24
C GLU A 315 19.91 12.17 4.99
N VAL A 316 19.70 11.04 4.33
CA VAL A 316 19.35 9.80 5.04
C VAL A 316 20.61 9.30 5.75
N PRO A 317 20.63 9.18 7.09
CA PRO A 317 21.80 8.77 7.85
C PRO A 317 22.39 7.44 7.36
N ALA A 318 23.73 7.34 7.34
CA ALA A 318 24.42 6.16 6.83
C ALA A 318 24.01 4.86 7.53
N ALA A 319 23.70 4.91 8.83
CA ALA A 319 23.21 3.76 9.58
C ALA A 319 21.83 3.29 9.11
N GLN A 320 20.92 4.21 8.75
CA GLN A 320 19.62 3.87 8.15
C GLN A 320 19.80 3.31 6.74
N MET A 321 20.67 3.93 5.90
CA MET A 321 21.00 3.42 4.56
C MET A 321 21.50 1.97 4.62
N ALA A 322 22.40 1.67 5.55
CA ALA A 322 22.91 0.31 5.76
C ALA A 322 21.79 -0.65 6.15
N ARG A 323 20.91 -0.28 7.10
CA ARG A 323 19.80 -1.11 7.56
C ARG A 323 18.76 -1.33 6.47
N LEU A 324 18.42 -0.34 5.66
CA LEU A 324 17.51 -0.47 4.52
C LEU A 324 18.09 -1.45 3.48
N LYS A 325 19.39 -1.37 3.23
CA LYS A 325 20.07 -2.31 2.34
C LYS A 325 20.06 -3.74 2.89
N GLU A 326 20.38 -3.92 4.17
CA GLU A 326 20.30 -5.23 4.84
C GLU A 326 18.90 -5.83 4.72
N PHE A 327 17.86 -5.03 4.93
CA PHE A 327 16.47 -5.44 4.79
C PHE A 327 16.15 -5.92 3.37
N GLY A 328 16.47 -5.11 2.36
CA GLY A 328 16.23 -5.47 0.96
C GLY A 328 17.01 -6.71 0.52
N ASP A 329 18.28 -6.84 0.96
CA ASP A 329 19.10 -8.01 0.67
C ASP A 329 18.53 -9.28 1.32
N GLU A 330 18.07 -9.18 2.57
CA GLU A 330 17.50 -10.32 3.29
C GLU A 330 16.17 -10.79 2.67
N VAL A 331 15.28 -9.86 2.29
CA VAL A 331 14.03 -10.20 1.58
C VAL A 331 14.33 -10.90 0.26
N ARG A 332 15.27 -10.37 -0.53
CA ARG A 332 15.70 -11.01 -1.79
C ARG A 332 16.28 -12.38 -1.55
N THR A 333 17.12 -12.54 -0.55
CA THR A 333 17.73 -13.83 -0.21
C THR A 333 16.68 -14.88 0.12
N ARG A 334 15.60 -14.49 0.84
CA ARG A 334 14.53 -15.41 1.23
C ARG A 334 13.65 -15.84 0.06
N PHE A 335 13.31 -14.92 -0.85
CA PHE A 335 12.18 -15.11 -1.75
C PHE A 335 12.49 -14.93 -3.25
N ALA A 336 13.74 -14.66 -3.66
CA ALA A 336 14.05 -14.49 -5.08
C ALA A 336 14.11 -15.79 -5.87
N ARG A 337 14.31 -16.95 -5.21
CA ARG A 337 14.56 -18.23 -5.89
C ARG A 337 13.70 -19.34 -5.29
N PRO A 338 12.47 -19.55 -5.78
CA PRO A 338 11.66 -20.69 -5.40
C PRO A 338 12.31 -22.00 -5.89
N LEU A 339 12.11 -23.09 -5.15
CA LEU A 339 12.49 -24.44 -5.57
C LEU A 339 11.62 -24.93 -6.73
N ALA A 340 10.37 -24.53 -6.72
CA ALA A 340 9.39 -24.77 -7.78
C ALA A 340 8.28 -23.73 -7.68
N THR A 341 7.60 -23.44 -8.80
CA THR A 341 6.46 -22.56 -8.89
C THR A 341 5.44 -23.07 -9.89
N THR A 342 4.16 -22.77 -9.64
CA THR A 342 3.06 -23.06 -10.57
C THR A 342 1.96 -22.00 -10.42
N HIS A 343 1.00 -22.02 -11.33
CA HIS A 343 -0.22 -21.22 -11.31
C HIS A 343 -1.38 -22.03 -11.88
N GLY A 344 -2.61 -21.61 -11.67
CA GLY A 344 -3.77 -22.33 -12.21
C GLY A 344 -5.10 -21.85 -11.67
N GLU A 345 -6.16 -22.49 -12.14
CA GLU A 345 -7.54 -22.20 -11.78
C GLU A 345 -8.17 -23.37 -11.01
N GLY A 346 -9.19 -23.07 -10.22
CA GLY A 346 -9.95 -24.04 -9.45
C GLY A 346 -9.50 -24.20 -8.01
N ASN A 347 -10.15 -25.11 -7.30
CA ASN A 347 -9.98 -25.25 -5.85
C ASN A 347 -8.83 -26.16 -5.43
N ASN A 348 -8.16 -26.83 -6.37
CA ASN A 348 -7.01 -27.69 -6.11
C ASN A 348 -5.90 -27.39 -7.09
N LEU A 349 -4.74 -27.00 -6.56
CA LEU A 349 -3.54 -26.73 -7.34
C LEU A 349 -2.37 -27.49 -6.74
N SER A 350 -1.72 -28.33 -7.54
CA SER A 350 -0.55 -29.12 -7.14
C SER A 350 0.72 -28.56 -7.76
N LEU A 351 1.81 -28.60 -6.99
CA LEU A 351 3.15 -28.19 -7.37
C LEU A 351 4.12 -29.35 -7.11
N GLU A 352 4.66 -29.95 -8.15
CA GLU A 352 5.71 -30.95 -8.03
C GLU A 352 7.05 -30.27 -7.71
N ILE A 353 7.76 -30.81 -6.71
CA ILE A 353 9.05 -30.23 -6.24
C ILE A 353 10.21 -31.17 -6.65
N GLY A 354 9.92 -32.44 -6.95
CA GLY A 354 10.87 -33.50 -7.21
C GLY A 354 11.23 -34.26 -5.94
N ASP A 355 12.03 -35.30 -6.08
CA ASP A 355 12.24 -36.32 -5.05
C ASP A 355 12.81 -35.76 -3.75
N GLY A 356 11.91 -35.61 -2.78
CA GLY A 356 12.24 -35.43 -1.37
C GLY A 356 13.11 -34.20 -1.05
N LYS A 357 12.75 -33.01 -1.53
CA LYS A 357 13.38 -31.75 -1.11
C LYS A 357 12.79 -31.24 0.19
N GLU A 358 13.63 -30.60 0.99
CA GLU A 358 13.20 -29.87 2.17
C GLU A 358 12.62 -28.50 1.79
N ILE A 359 11.49 -28.16 2.38
CA ILE A 359 10.86 -26.86 2.28
C ILE A 359 10.45 -26.37 3.68
N ASP A 360 10.33 -25.06 3.83
CA ASP A 360 9.91 -24.42 5.08
C ASP A 360 8.97 -23.22 4.85
N HIS A 361 8.72 -22.85 3.59
CA HIS A 361 7.79 -21.80 3.21
C HIS A 361 7.04 -22.14 1.92
N VAL A 362 5.82 -21.62 1.86
CA VAL A 362 5.04 -21.52 0.63
C VAL A 362 4.59 -20.08 0.46
N VAL A 363 4.67 -19.55 -0.76
CA VAL A 363 4.07 -18.28 -1.15
C VAL A 363 2.88 -18.56 -2.06
N VAL A 364 1.74 -17.94 -1.75
CA VAL A 364 0.53 -18.04 -2.56
C VAL A 364 0.05 -16.63 -2.93
N ARG A 365 -0.39 -16.45 -4.18
CA ARG A 365 -0.96 -15.20 -4.68
C ARG A 365 -2.22 -15.47 -5.49
N GLU A 366 -3.30 -14.74 -5.20
CA GLU A 366 -4.50 -14.74 -6.05
C GLU A 366 -4.32 -13.79 -7.23
N ASP A 367 -5.05 -14.05 -8.30
CA ASP A 367 -5.25 -13.08 -9.36
C ASP A 367 -6.35 -12.09 -8.96
N LEU A 368 -5.94 -10.95 -8.44
CA LEU A 368 -6.85 -9.92 -7.95
C LEU A 368 -7.67 -9.23 -9.04
N ARG A 369 -7.33 -9.41 -10.34
CA ARG A 369 -8.12 -8.87 -11.47
C ARG A 369 -9.57 -9.35 -11.46
N VAL A 370 -9.82 -10.48 -10.84
CA VAL A 370 -11.17 -11.04 -10.66
C VAL A 370 -11.74 -10.80 -9.26
N GLY A 371 -11.03 -10.06 -8.40
CA GLY A 371 -11.36 -9.85 -7.00
C GLY A 371 -10.79 -10.95 -6.10
N GLU A 372 -10.77 -10.69 -4.81
CA GLU A 372 -10.31 -11.62 -3.78
C GLU A 372 -11.37 -12.69 -3.51
N ARG A 373 -11.06 -13.94 -3.77
CA ARG A 373 -12.02 -15.05 -3.79
C ARG A 373 -11.85 -16.07 -2.67
N VAL A 374 -10.60 -16.38 -2.28
CA VAL A 374 -10.31 -17.39 -1.26
C VAL A 374 -10.82 -16.96 0.10
N ARG A 375 -11.57 -17.83 0.78
CA ARG A 375 -12.13 -17.62 2.13
C ARG A 375 -11.57 -18.59 3.14
N LYS A 376 -11.24 -19.83 2.74
CA LYS A 376 -10.49 -20.82 3.53
C LYS A 376 -9.65 -21.69 2.62
N PHE A 377 -8.46 -22.00 3.07
CA PHE A 377 -7.57 -22.91 2.35
C PHE A 377 -6.76 -23.79 3.31
N LYS A 378 -6.18 -24.86 2.76
CA LYS A 378 -5.11 -25.63 3.39
C LYS A 378 -3.96 -25.84 2.40
N ILE A 379 -2.76 -25.97 2.94
CA ILE A 379 -1.57 -26.37 2.21
C ILE A 379 -1.13 -27.72 2.76
N GLU A 380 -0.92 -28.68 1.87
CA GLU A 380 -0.49 -30.05 2.18
C GLU A 380 0.81 -30.36 1.46
N GLY A 381 1.68 -31.11 2.11
CA GLY A 381 2.89 -31.66 1.50
C GLY A 381 2.77 -33.17 1.31
N ARG A 382 3.15 -33.69 0.13
CA ARG A 382 3.26 -35.12 -0.12
C ARG A 382 4.66 -35.60 0.27
N ARG A 383 4.75 -36.45 1.26
CA ARG A 383 5.98 -37.05 1.68
C ARG A 383 6.51 -38.03 0.61
N PRO A 384 7.81 -38.43 0.66
CA PRO A 384 8.38 -39.41 -0.28
C PRO A 384 7.69 -40.78 -0.26
N ASP A 385 7.09 -41.17 0.87
CA ASP A 385 6.27 -42.38 1.02
C ASP A 385 4.86 -42.29 0.39
N GLY A 386 4.50 -41.12 -0.14
CA GLY A 386 3.23 -40.87 -0.79
C GLY A 386 2.13 -40.29 0.13
N GLU A 387 2.38 -40.20 1.46
CA GLU A 387 1.43 -39.65 2.41
C GLU A 387 1.30 -38.14 2.26
N TRP A 388 0.05 -37.61 2.26
CA TRP A 388 -0.25 -36.20 2.32
C TRP A 388 -0.41 -35.73 3.76
N VAL A 389 0.39 -34.75 4.18
CA VAL A 389 0.32 -34.14 5.51
C VAL A 389 -0.07 -32.67 5.40
N THR A 390 -0.98 -32.21 6.26
CA THR A 390 -1.33 -30.78 6.33
C THR A 390 -0.15 -30.01 6.91
N LEU A 391 0.32 -29.00 6.19
CA LEU A 391 1.38 -28.09 6.62
C LEU A 391 0.79 -26.86 7.29
N VAL A 392 -0.24 -26.25 6.68
CA VAL A 392 -0.90 -25.03 7.18
C VAL A 392 -2.35 -25.00 6.75
N ARG A 393 -3.18 -24.31 7.56
CA ARG A 393 -4.52 -23.84 7.21
C ARG A 393 -4.53 -22.33 7.24
N GLY A 394 -5.41 -21.70 6.47
CA GLY A 394 -5.55 -20.26 6.44
C GLY A 394 -6.90 -19.81 5.90
N THR A 395 -7.20 -18.53 6.11
CA THR A 395 -8.50 -17.93 5.81
C THR A 395 -8.47 -17.13 4.51
N GLN A 396 -7.38 -16.42 4.22
CA GLN A 396 -7.26 -15.47 3.11
C GLN A 396 -5.96 -15.70 2.36
N VAL A 397 -5.96 -15.48 1.04
CA VAL A 397 -4.75 -15.44 0.21
C VAL A 397 -4.44 -14.00 -0.23
N GLY A 398 -5.32 -13.34 -0.96
CA GLY A 398 -5.12 -11.96 -1.43
C GLY A 398 -3.91 -11.77 -2.32
N ASN A 399 -3.25 -10.59 -2.23
CA ASN A 399 -2.12 -10.26 -3.09
C ASN A 399 -0.92 -11.19 -2.88
N ARG A 400 -0.57 -11.48 -1.62
CA ARG A 400 0.57 -12.34 -1.28
C ARG A 400 0.41 -12.92 0.12
N GLN A 401 0.49 -14.22 0.22
CA GLN A 401 0.58 -14.91 1.50
C GLN A 401 1.91 -15.62 1.60
N ILE A 402 2.74 -15.21 2.55
CA ILE A 402 3.97 -15.92 2.93
C ILE A 402 3.62 -16.82 4.10
N VAL A 403 3.73 -18.11 3.91
CA VAL A 403 3.28 -19.12 4.88
C VAL A 403 4.47 -19.95 5.33
N PRO A 404 5.10 -19.65 6.48
CA PRO A 404 6.15 -20.46 7.07
C PRO A 404 5.57 -21.66 7.84
N PHE A 405 6.33 -22.75 7.87
CA PHE A 405 6.07 -23.95 8.67
C PHE A 405 7.39 -24.63 9.05
N PRO A 406 7.40 -25.56 10.03
CA PRO A 406 8.58 -26.36 10.33
C PRO A 406 9.09 -27.08 9.09
N THR A 407 10.41 -27.14 8.92
CA THR A 407 11.03 -27.82 7.77
C THR A 407 10.47 -29.21 7.59
N VAL A 408 10.04 -29.51 6.38
CA VAL A 408 9.49 -30.81 6.00
C VAL A 408 10.06 -31.27 4.66
N ARG A 409 10.29 -32.57 4.54
CA ARG A 409 10.73 -33.19 3.28
C ARG A 409 9.53 -33.68 2.49
N VAL A 410 9.34 -33.14 1.27
CA VAL A 410 8.18 -33.42 0.43
C VAL A 410 8.58 -33.57 -1.04
N ALA A 411 7.79 -34.34 -1.79
CA ALA A 411 7.90 -34.48 -3.24
C ALA A 411 6.96 -33.51 -4.00
N ALA A 412 5.86 -33.09 -3.35
CA ALA A 412 4.90 -32.15 -3.92
C ALA A 412 4.24 -31.32 -2.83
N VAL A 413 3.69 -30.16 -3.22
CA VAL A 413 2.80 -29.33 -2.41
C VAL A 413 1.44 -29.24 -3.09
N ARG A 414 0.36 -29.22 -2.31
CA ARG A 414 -0.99 -28.98 -2.82
C ARG A 414 -1.66 -27.86 -2.04
N LEU A 415 -2.17 -26.88 -2.75
CA LEU A 415 -3.13 -25.91 -2.24
C LEU A 415 -4.55 -26.45 -2.49
N THR A 416 -5.35 -26.56 -1.43
CA THR A 416 -6.78 -26.86 -1.52
C THR A 416 -7.57 -25.67 -0.97
N VAL A 417 -8.39 -25.04 -1.79
CA VAL A 417 -9.33 -24.01 -1.37
C VAL A 417 -10.59 -24.68 -0.86
N LEU A 418 -10.89 -24.48 0.41
CA LEU A 418 -12.00 -25.11 1.13
C LEU A 418 -13.28 -24.28 1.02
N GLU A 419 -13.15 -22.95 0.91
CA GLU A 419 -14.26 -22.02 0.77
C GLU A 419 -13.84 -20.84 -0.10
N SER A 420 -14.69 -20.41 -1.03
CA SER A 420 -14.43 -19.30 -1.93
C SER A 420 -15.70 -18.52 -2.29
N ALA A 421 -15.52 -17.24 -2.64
CA ALA A 421 -16.57 -16.33 -3.12
C ALA A 421 -16.70 -16.34 -4.66
N GLY A 422 -16.42 -17.47 -5.31
CA GLY A 422 -16.50 -17.66 -6.76
C GLY A 422 -15.30 -18.42 -7.33
N PRO A 423 -15.15 -18.50 -8.66
CA PRO A 423 -14.03 -19.21 -9.30
C PRO A 423 -12.69 -18.67 -8.83
N VAL A 424 -11.80 -19.55 -8.40
CA VAL A 424 -10.47 -19.20 -7.86
C VAL A 424 -9.44 -19.22 -8.98
N ILE A 425 -8.60 -18.19 -9.04
CA ILE A 425 -7.44 -18.10 -9.92
C ILE A 425 -6.22 -17.81 -9.05
N ILE A 426 -5.30 -18.75 -9.00
CA ILE A 426 -4.02 -18.61 -8.29
C ILE A 426 -2.95 -18.24 -9.31
N ARG A 427 -2.41 -17.03 -9.20
CA ARG A 427 -1.35 -16.55 -10.11
C ARG A 427 0.03 -17.06 -9.73
N GLU A 428 0.21 -17.52 -8.47
CA GLU A 428 1.45 -18.09 -7.98
C GLU A 428 1.19 -19.02 -6.81
N LEU A 429 1.78 -20.22 -6.89
CA LEU A 429 2.02 -21.13 -5.78
C LEU A 429 3.50 -21.54 -5.86
N SER A 430 4.30 -21.07 -4.92
CA SER A 430 5.76 -21.28 -4.91
C SER A 430 6.22 -21.89 -3.60
N ALA A 431 7.16 -22.85 -3.67
CA ALA A 431 7.76 -23.50 -2.52
C ALA A 431 9.23 -23.06 -2.35
N PHE A 432 9.63 -22.83 -1.09
CA PHE A 432 10.97 -22.36 -0.76
C PHE A 432 11.61 -23.17 0.37
N ARG A 433 12.94 -23.25 0.33
CA ARG A 433 13.79 -23.56 1.47
C ARG A 433 14.54 -22.28 1.84
N VAL A 434 13.97 -21.53 2.77
CA VAL A 434 14.54 -20.25 3.21
C VAL A 434 15.74 -20.45 4.13
N ASP A 435 15.66 -21.46 5.01
CA ASP A 435 16.75 -21.84 5.94
C ASP A 435 17.29 -20.69 6.78
N ARG A 436 16.39 -19.84 7.27
CA ARG A 436 16.69 -18.67 8.10
C ARG A 436 15.68 -18.56 9.22
N PRO A 437 16.02 -17.88 10.33
CA PRO A 437 15.08 -17.67 11.42
C PRO A 437 13.77 -17.03 10.93
N VAL A 438 12.66 -17.65 11.31
CA VAL A 438 11.32 -17.15 11.05
C VAL A 438 10.82 -16.44 12.31
N PRO A 439 10.29 -15.21 12.20
CA PRO A 439 9.68 -14.53 13.34
C PRO A 439 8.51 -15.35 13.93
N LYS A 440 8.39 -15.39 15.25
CA LYS A 440 7.32 -16.17 15.90
C LYS A 440 5.92 -15.73 15.48
N GLY A 441 5.69 -14.42 15.30
CA GLY A 441 4.42 -13.87 14.84
C GLY A 441 4.05 -14.21 13.39
N ALA A 442 4.99 -14.72 12.59
CA ALA A 442 4.74 -15.15 11.21
C ALA A 442 4.09 -16.54 11.10
N TYR A 443 4.30 -17.39 12.12
CA TYR A 443 3.61 -18.68 12.17
C TYR A 443 2.12 -18.49 12.46
N ARG A 444 1.28 -19.17 11.69
CA ARG A 444 -0.17 -19.14 11.87
C ARG A 444 -0.61 -20.35 12.66
N ASN A 445 -1.37 -20.09 13.71
CA ASN A 445 -2.08 -21.11 14.47
C ASN A 445 -3.58 -20.97 14.15
N ASP A 446 -3.96 -21.00 12.87
CA ASP A 446 -5.38 -21.10 12.53
C ASP A 446 -5.87 -22.51 12.86
N PRO A 447 -6.97 -22.68 13.63
CA PRO A 447 -7.49 -23.96 14.06
C PRO A 447 -8.03 -24.82 12.90
#